data_c6ac29d70ba4bab08beee225740096da
#
_entry.id   c6ac29d70ba4bab08beee225740096da
#
_cell.length_a   1.000
_cell.length_b   1.000
_cell.length_c   1.000
_cell.angle_alpha   90.00
_cell.angle_beta   90.00
_cell.angle_gamma   90.00
#
_symmetry.space_group_name_H-M   'P 1'
#
loop_
_entity.id
_entity.type
_entity.pdbx_description
1 polymer ?
#
loop_
_entity_poly.entity_id
_entity_poly.type
_entity_poly.pdbx_seq_one_letter_code
_entity_poly.pdbx_strand_id
1 'polypeptide(L)'
;MGFHKITALSMTDLFVEQIENMILSGELAVGEQLPPARELSLKMGVSRTVISAGLVELEKLGFVEIKPRQGVFVCDYRRKGSVETLIAIMRYNGGAMRKNEVKSLLETREAMECLCLRLVLEKNDLPELEKLSPILDGIKNARNADEAAEQVFCFHHELAIMSGNVLLPLLYYSFKPQGEYLWSLYCKRSGIQKLYGIKLKLFTALLSRDLDSAIAQTHSVMDIAKNDLGFYGA
;
A
#
# COMPACT_ATOMS: atom_id res chain seq x y z
N MET A 1 20.49 3.41 29.45
CA MET A 1 19.07 3.82 29.33
C MET A 1 18.94 4.65 28.07
N GLY A 2 18.29 4.10 27.00
CA GLY A 2 18.06 4.84 25.76
C GLY A 2 16.64 5.41 25.77
N PHE A 3 16.51 6.74 25.76
CA PHE A 3 15.20 7.38 25.58
C PHE A 3 14.84 7.29 24.08
N HIS A 4 13.69 6.69 23.75
CA HIS A 4 13.13 6.73 22.41
C HIS A 4 12.29 8.01 22.27
N LYS A 5 12.50 8.73 21.17
CA LYS A 5 11.72 9.94 20.85
C LYS A 5 10.25 9.53 20.63
N ILE A 6 9.37 10.04 21.49
CA ILE A 6 7.91 9.88 21.30
C ILE A 6 7.50 10.88 20.21
N THR A 7 7.14 10.40 19.04
CA THR A 7 6.53 11.18 17.95
C THR A 7 5.03 11.12 18.13
N ALA A 8 4.46 12.10 18.84
CA ALA A 8 3.03 12.35 18.78
C ALA A 8 2.72 13.02 17.43
N LEU A 9 1.58 12.66 16.80
CA LEU A 9 1.06 13.36 15.62
C LEU A 9 0.89 14.85 15.97
N SER A 10 1.32 15.73 15.08
CA SER A 10 1.10 17.17 15.27
C SER A 10 -0.38 17.50 15.08
N MET A 11 -0.83 18.65 15.62
CA MET A 11 -2.21 19.13 15.36
C MET A 11 -2.48 19.36 13.88
N THR A 12 -1.43 19.64 13.10
CA THR A 12 -1.53 19.77 11.64
C THR A 12 -1.78 18.41 11.01
N ASP A 13 -1.06 17.36 11.42
CA ASP A 13 -1.26 16.01 10.89
C ASP A 13 -2.66 15.49 11.20
N LEU A 14 -3.15 15.71 12.43
CA LEU A 14 -4.51 15.34 12.83
C LEU A 14 -5.58 16.08 12.03
N PHE A 15 -5.37 17.37 11.74
CA PHE A 15 -6.27 18.14 10.88
C PHE A 15 -6.28 17.59 9.45
N VAL A 16 -5.10 17.32 8.88
CA VAL A 16 -4.94 16.76 7.52
C VAL A 16 -5.65 15.42 7.44
N GLU A 17 -5.37 14.51 8.37
CA GLU A 17 -5.99 13.18 8.44
C GLU A 17 -7.52 13.26 8.53
N GLN A 18 -8.06 14.18 9.33
CA GLN A 18 -9.51 14.34 9.47
C GLN A 18 -10.16 14.81 8.17
N ILE A 19 -9.58 15.79 7.49
CA ILE A 19 -10.12 16.28 6.19
C ILE A 19 -9.98 15.21 5.10
N GLU A 20 -8.85 14.51 5.04
CA GLU A 20 -8.66 13.35 4.14
C GLU A 20 -9.76 12.32 4.34
N ASN A 21 -10.02 11.95 5.60
CA ASN A 21 -11.06 10.99 5.95
C ASN A 21 -12.44 11.44 5.49
N MET A 22 -12.79 12.72 5.65
CA MET A 22 -14.08 13.28 5.20
C MET A 22 -14.20 13.28 3.68
N ILE A 23 -13.11 13.54 2.94
CA ILE A 23 -13.09 13.47 1.47
C ILE A 23 -13.20 12.02 1.00
N LEU A 24 -12.42 11.12 1.57
CA LEU A 24 -12.38 9.71 1.17
C LEU A 24 -13.66 8.96 1.55
N SER A 25 -14.34 9.35 2.63
CA SER A 25 -15.67 8.81 3.00
C SER A 25 -16.78 9.35 2.11
N GLY A 26 -16.56 10.48 1.42
CA GLY A 26 -17.59 11.20 0.65
C GLY A 26 -18.44 12.15 1.47
N GLU A 27 -18.11 12.41 2.73
CA GLU A 27 -18.74 13.42 3.57
C GLU A 27 -18.48 14.84 3.00
N LEU A 28 -17.28 15.06 2.46
CA LEU A 28 -16.94 16.22 1.66
C LEU A 28 -16.94 15.86 0.17
N ALA A 29 -17.85 16.45 -0.58
CA ALA A 29 -18.00 16.13 -2.00
C ALA A 29 -16.95 16.83 -2.89
N VAL A 30 -16.59 16.23 -4.02
CA VAL A 30 -15.72 16.87 -5.02
C VAL A 30 -16.37 18.17 -5.51
N GLY A 31 -15.60 19.25 -5.51
CA GLY A 31 -16.05 20.61 -5.86
C GLY A 31 -16.66 21.38 -4.69
N GLU A 32 -16.87 20.76 -3.55
CA GLU A 32 -17.38 21.42 -2.34
C GLU A 32 -16.36 22.44 -1.82
N GLN A 33 -16.85 23.59 -1.37
CA GLN A 33 -16.02 24.60 -0.74
C GLN A 33 -15.90 24.34 0.76
N LEU A 34 -14.67 24.23 1.24
CA LEU A 34 -14.40 24.12 2.68
C LEU A 34 -14.76 25.42 3.40
N PRO A 35 -15.21 25.35 4.66
CA PRO A 35 -15.40 26.54 5.49
C PRO A 35 -14.11 27.36 5.58
N PRO A 36 -14.23 28.68 5.73
CA PRO A 36 -13.06 29.56 5.90
C PRO A 36 -12.19 29.12 7.07
N ALA A 37 -10.86 29.34 6.98
CA ALA A 37 -9.90 28.93 8.02
C ALA A 37 -10.26 29.42 9.44
N ARG A 38 -10.92 30.58 9.56
CA ARG A 38 -11.43 31.09 10.84
C ARG A 38 -12.51 30.18 11.42
N GLU A 39 -13.41 29.71 10.59
CA GLU A 39 -14.51 28.84 11.01
C GLU A 39 -14.01 27.43 11.33
N LEU A 40 -13.13 26.87 10.49
CA LEU A 40 -12.47 25.59 10.75
C LEU A 40 -11.69 25.63 12.09
N SER A 41 -10.96 26.74 12.34
CA SER A 41 -10.23 26.94 13.59
C SER A 41 -11.14 26.89 14.82
N LEU A 42 -12.32 27.49 14.74
CA LEU A 42 -13.31 27.48 15.82
C LEU A 42 -13.96 26.09 15.99
N LYS A 43 -14.37 25.46 14.88
CA LYS A 43 -15.03 24.15 14.91
C LYS A 43 -14.11 23.02 15.40
N MET A 44 -12.83 23.09 15.04
CA MET A 44 -11.86 22.03 15.35
C MET A 44 -11.00 22.32 16.59
N GLY A 45 -11.15 23.51 17.19
CA GLY A 45 -10.43 23.87 18.43
C GLY A 45 -8.90 24.02 18.23
N VAL A 46 -8.44 24.35 17.02
CA VAL A 46 -7.02 24.50 16.69
C VAL A 46 -6.71 25.90 16.17
N SER A 47 -5.44 26.32 16.20
CA SER A 47 -5.03 27.64 15.73
C SER A 47 -5.20 27.80 14.21
N ARG A 48 -5.42 29.04 13.73
CA ARG A 48 -5.47 29.34 12.30
C ARG A 48 -4.17 28.97 11.57
N THR A 49 -3.04 29.03 12.26
CA THR A 49 -1.74 28.61 11.70
C THR A 49 -1.75 27.13 11.38
N VAL A 50 -2.28 26.28 12.28
CA VAL A 50 -2.45 24.85 12.07
C VAL A 50 -3.35 24.58 10.87
N ILE A 51 -4.53 25.26 10.81
CA ILE A 51 -5.44 25.12 9.67
C ILE A 51 -4.75 25.52 8.34
N SER A 52 -4.08 26.68 8.30
CA SER A 52 -3.42 27.13 7.07
C SER A 52 -2.31 26.20 6.62
N ALA A 53 -1.49 25.67 7.54
CA ALA A 53 -0.46 24.72 7.24
C ALA A 53 -1.04 23.39 6.71
N GLY A 54 -2.11 22.90 7.34
CA GLY A 54 -2.78 21.67 6.90
C GLY A 54 -3.49 21.82 5.55
N LEU A 55 -4.09 22.97 5.25
CA LEU A 55 -4.69 23.23 3.93
C LEU A 55 -3.62 23.24 2.82
N VAL A 56 -2.43 23.79 3.07
CA VAL A 56 -1.30 23.73 2.12
C VAL A 56 -0.83 22.28 1.92
N GLU A 57 -0.78 21.48 2.97
CA GLU A 57 -0.40 20.06 2.85
C GLU A 57 -1.47 19.27 2.09
N LEU A 58 -2.77 19.50 2.36
CA LEU A 58 -3.88 18.88 1.61
C LEU A 58 -3.86 19.27 0.12
N GLU A 59 -3.47 20.51 -0.21
CA GLU A 59 -3.30 20.94 -1.61
C GLU A 59 -2.14 20.19 -2.28
N LYS A 60 -1.00 20.08 -1.61
CA LYS A 60 0.17 19.30 -2.08
C LYS A 60 -0.18 17.83 -2.31
N LEU A 61 -1.00 17.26 -1.43
CA LEU A 61 -1.52 15.90 -1.56
C LEU A 61 -2.60 15.76 -2.64
N GLY A 62 -3.07 16.85 -3.24
CA GLY A 62 -4.06 16.85 -4.31
C GLY A 62 -5.50 16.62 -3.86
N PHE A 63 -5.79 16.73 -2.55
CA PHE A 63 -7.15 16.60 -2.02
C PHE A 63 -7.95 17.89 -2.12
N VAL A 64 -7.30 19.04 -2.07
CA VAL A 64 -7.95 20.36 -2.19
C VAL A 64 -7.21 21.27 -3.17
N GLU A 65 -7.86 22.35 -3.57
CA GLU A 65 -7.29 23.44 -4.38
C GLU A 65 -7.57 24.77 -3.67
N ILE A 66 -6.50 25.51 -3.37
CA ILE A 66 -6.58 26.85 -2.77
C ILE A 66 -6.72 27.89 -3.89
N LYS A 67 -7.93 28.45 -4.06
CA LYS A 67 -8.17 29.49 -5.04
C LYS A 67 -8.07 30.87 -4.37
N PRO A 68 -7.09 31.72 -4.74
CA PRO A 68 -6.92 33.02 -4.14
C PRO A 68 -8.24 33.85 -4.16
N ARG A 69 -8.61 34.39 -3.02
CA ARG A 69 -9.83 35.20 -2.78
C ARG A 69 -11.16 34.45 -2.95
N GLN A 70 -11.17 33.19 -3.40
CA GLN A 70 -12.40 32.42 -3.59
C GLN A 70 -12.58 31.38 -2.48
N GLY A 71 -11.49 30.83 -1.95
CA GLY A 71 -11.53 29.82 -0.88
C GLY A 71 -10.80 28.53 -1.23
N VAL A 72 -11.08 27.48 -0.48
CA VAL A 72 -10.49 26.16 -0.65
C VAL A 72 -11.59 25.20 -1.11
N PHE A 73 -11.32 24.41 -2.13
CA PHE A 73 -12.28 23.51 -2.76
C PHE A 73 -11.75 22.09 -2.79
N VAL A 74 -12.62 21.12 -2.55
CA VAL A 74 -12.29 19.69 -2.66
C VAL A 74 -12.00 19.32 -4.11
N CYS A 75 -10.85 18.71 -4.37
CA CYS A 75 -10.44 18.25 -5.70
C CYS A 75 -10.92 16.84 -6.01
N ASP A 76 -11.07 16.51 -7.29
CA ASP A 76 -11.07 15.11 -7.73
C ASP A 76 -9.62 14.60 -7.71
N TYR A 77 -9.24 14.00 -6.59
CA TYR A 77 -7.90 13.47 -6.38
C TYR A 77 -7.52 12.38 -7.40
N ARG A 78 -8.49 11.74 -8.06
CA ARG A 78 -8.23 10.76 -9.14
C ARG A 78 -7.65 11.44 -10.38
N ARG A 79 -7.85 12.74 -10.54
CA ARG A 79 -7.34 13.54 -11.67
C ARG A 79 -6.11 14.37 -11.33
N LYS A 80 -5.93 14.73 -10.07
CA LYS A 80 -4.86 15.64 -9.62
C LYS A 80 -3.93 15.01 -8.59
N GLY A 81 -4.23 13.80 -8.14
CA GLY A 81 -3.45 13.10 -7.12
C GLY A 81 -2.06 12.68 -7.60
N SER A 82 -1.19 12.51 -6.64
CA SER A 82 0.20 12.07 -6.77
C SER A 82 0.42 10.72 -6.08
N VAL A 83 1.67 10.28 -5.99
CA VAL A 83 2.05 9.09 -5.21
C VAL A 83 1.76 9.33 -3.71
N GLU A 84 1.94 10.55 -3.21
CA GLU A 84 1.61 10.93 -1.84
C GLU A 84 0.11 10.79 -1.57
N THR A 85 -0.75 11.19 -2.52
CA THR A 85 -2.20 10.95 -2.44
C THR A 85 -2.52 9.47 -2.32
N LEU A 86 -1.86 8.63 -3.11
CA LEU A 86 -2.03 7.18 -3.04
C LEU A 86 -1.65 6.64 -1.66
N ILE A 87 -0.53 7.10 -1.09
CA ILE A 87 -0.09 6.72 0.26
C ILE A 87 -1.12 7.16 1.32
N ALA A 88 -1.67 8.37 1.19
CA ALA A 88 -2.73 8.87 2.09
C ALA A 88 -4.00 7.99 2.02
N ILE A 89 -4.45 7.65 0.80
CA ILE A 89 -5.58 6.72 0.60
C ILE A 89 -5.32 5.37 1.28
N MET A 90 -4.09 4.86 1.19
CA MET A 90 -3.71 3.59 1.79
C MET A 90 -3.65 3.62 3.32
N ARG A 91 -3.45 4.79 3.92
CA ARG A 91 -3.48 4.99 5.40
C ARG A 91 -4.90 5.19 5.94
N TYR A 92 -5.84 5.51 5.08
CA TYR A 92 -7.23 5.73 5.45
C TYR A 92 -7.79 4.55 6.26
N ASN A 93 -8.63 4.82 7.27
CA ASN A 93 -9.18 3.83 8.19
C ASN A 93 -8.13 3.01 8.99
N GLY A 94 -6.97 3.58 9.33
CA GLY A 94 -5.92 2.84 10.05
C GLY A 94 -5.32 1.70 9.26
N GLY A 95 -5.40 1.75 7.91
CA GLY A 95 -4.92 0.73 7.00
C GLY A 95 -5.94 -0.38 6.68
N ALA A 96 -7.14 -0.36 7.28
CA ALA A 96 -8.24 -1.25 6.89
C ALA A 96 -8.84 -0.76 5.56
N MET A 97 -8.67 -1.55 4.51
CA MET A 97 -9.11 -1.19 3.16
C MET A 97 -10.55 -1.63 2.92
N ARG A 98 -11.32 -0.80 2.19
CA ARG A 98 -12.63 -1.21 1.67
C ARG A 98 -12.48 -2.25 0.57
N LYS A 99 -13.50 -3.08 0.35
CA LYS A 99 -13.50 -4.17 -0.66
C LYS A 99 -13.02 -3.71 -2.04
N ASN A 100 -13.48 -2.54 -2.50
CA ASN A 100 -13.08 -2.00 -3.81
C ASN A 100 -11.61 -1.53 -3.84
N GLU A 101 -11.08 -1.06 -2.73
CA GLU A 101 -9.68 -0.66 -2.59
C GLU A 101 -8.78 -1.91 -2.58
N VAL A 102 -9.16 -2.95 -1.83
CA VAL A 102 -8.48 -4.25 -1.86
C VAL A 102 -8.46 -4.82 -3.27
N LYS A 103 -9.61 -4.82 -3.97
CA LYS A 103 -9.70 -5.28 -5.35
C LYS A 103 -8.74 -4.52 -6.26
N SER A 104 -8.77 -3.18 -6.22
CA SER A 104 -7.89 -2.33 -7.04
C SER A 104 -6.41 -2.54 -6.72
N LEU A 105 -6.06 -2.73 -5.44
CA LEU A 105 -4.70 -3.06 -5.04
C LEU A 105 -4.25 -4.41 -5.59
N LEU A 106 -5.09 -5.45 -5.49
CA LEU A 106 -4.77 -6.78 -6.01
C LEU A 106 -4.59 -6.76 -7.53
N GLU A 107 -5.45 -6.06 -8.29
CA GLU A 107 -5.33 -5.90 -9.74
C GLU A 107 -4.02 -5.19 -10.13
N THR A 108 -3.67 -4.13 -9.42
CA THR A 108 -2.40 -3.40 -9.65
C THR A 108 -1.20 -4.26 -9.33
N ARG A 109 -1.22 -4.97 -8.19
CA ARG A 109 -0.13 -5.87 -7.79
C ARG A 109 0.05 -7.02 -8.77
N GLU A 110 -1.03 -7.60 -9.26
CA GLU A 110 -0.99 -8.67 -10.27
C GLU A 110 -0.24 -8.22 -11.54
N ALA A 111 -0.58 -7.03 -12.06
CA ALA A 111 0.10 -6.47 -13.23
C ALA A 111 1.59 -6.20 -12.96
N MET A 112 1.91 -5.62 -11.80
CA MET A 112 3.29 -5.36 -11.39
C MET A 112 4.08 -6.65 -11.21
N GLU A 113 3.50 -7.69 -10.60
CA GLU A 113 4.13 -8.99 -10.36
C GLU A 113 4.41 -9.71 -11.68
N CYS A 114 3.46 -9.76 -12.62
CA CYS A 114 3.66 -10.36 -13.94
C CYS A 114 4.78 -9.64 -14.73
N LEU A 115 4.83 -8.30 -14.69
CA LEU A 115 5.92 -7.54 -15.29
C LEU A 115 7.26 -7.87 -14.61
N CYS A 116 7.29 -7.92 -13.29
CA CYS A 116 8.47 -8.22 -12.49
C CYS A 116 9.03 -9.60 -12.85
N LEU A 117 8.20 -10.66 -12.85
CA LEU A 117 8.61 -12.02 -13.16
C LEU A 117 9.25 -12.15 -14.54
N ARG A 118 8.66 -11.49 -15.56
CA ARG A 118 9.23 -11.46 -16.91
C ARG A 118 10.62 -10.83 -16.90
N LEU A 119 10.77 -9.63 -16.33
CA LEU A 119 12.04 -8.91 -16.30
C LEU A 119 13.11 -9.67 -15.48
N VAL A 120 12.71 -10.33 -14.39
CA VAL A 120 13.61 -11.16 -13.57
C VAL A 120 14.17 -12.33 -14.40
N LEU A 121 13.33 -13.06 -15.12
CA LEU A 121 13.76 -14.18 -15.94
C LEU A 121 14.54 -13.75 -17.18
N GLU A 122 14.32 -12.56 -17.71
CA GLU A 122 15.12 -12.00 -18.82
C GLU A 122 16.55 -11.65 -18.38
N LYS A 123 16.76 -11.19 -17.16
CA LYS A 123 18.00 -10.55 -16.70
C LYS A 123 18.88 -11.43 -15.82
N ASN A 124 18.30 -12.38 -15.10
CA ASN A 124 19.00 -13.13 -14.06
C ASN A 124 19.21 -14.60 -14.47
N ASP A 125 20.33 -15.14 -14.08
CA ASP A 125 20.65 -16.56 -14.16
C ASP A 125 20.22 -17.31 -12.89
N LEU A 126 20.47 -18.62 -12.85
CA LEU A 126 20.09 -19.46 -11.70
C LEU A 126 20.78 -19.06 -10.39
N PRO A 127 22.10 -18.75 -10.35
CA PRO A 127 22.75 -18.30 -9.12
C PRO A 127 22.15 -17.03 -8.53
N GLU A 128 21.70 -16.10 -9.38
CA GLU A 128 21.01 -14.89 -8.89
C GLU A 128 19.63 -15.26 -8.31
N LEU A 129 18.86 -16.12 -8.97
CA LEU A 129 17.55 -16.55 -8.49
C LEU A 129 17.63 -17.33 -7.16
N GLU A 130 18.69 -18.11 -6.98
CA GLU A 130 18.92 -18.86 -5.73
C GLU A 130 19.10 -17.95 -4.49
N LYS A 131 19.46 -16.68 -4.67
CA LYS A 131 19.53 -15.69 -3.57
C LYS A 131 18.20 -15.45 -2.86
N LEU A 132 17.09 -15.85 -3.46
CA LEU A 132 15.76 -15.81 -2.83
C LEU A 132 15.53 -16.96 -1.83
N SER A 133 16.35 -18.01 -1.87
CA SER A 133 16.19 -19.20 -1.01
C SER A 133 16.18 -18.86 0.50
N PRO A 134 17.10 -18.04 1.03
CA PRO A 134 17.09 -17.68 2.46
C PRO A 134 15.80 -16.95 2.88
N ILE A 135 15.22 -16.14 2.00
CA ILE A 135 13.96 -15.42 2.27
C ILE A 135 12.81 -16.42 2.31
N LEU A 136 12.81 -17.39 1.39
CA LEU A 136 11.82 -18.46 1.37
C LEU A 136 11.90 -19.32 2.64
N ASP A 137 13.09 -19.63 3.12
CA ASP A 137 13.30 -20.30 4.40
C ASP A 137 12.81 -19.44 5.59
N GLY A 138 12.96 -18.13 5.51
CA GLY A 138 12.38 -17.18 6.47
C GLY A 138 10.85 -17.29 6.57
N ILE A 139 10.15 -17.44 5.43
CA ILE A 139 8.70 -17.70 5.43
C ILE A 139 8.36 -19.00 6.12
N LYS A 140 9.10 -20.09 5.79
CA LYS A 140 8.88 -21.42 6.35
C LYS A 140 9.04 -21.47 7.86
N ASN A 141 10.03 -20.74 8.37
CA ASN A 141 10.45 -20.75 9.78
C ASN A 141 9.86 -19.60 10.60
N ALA A 142 8.96 -18.80 10.02
CA ALA A 142 8.33 -17.69 10.72
C ALA A 142 7.55 -18.16 11.96
N ARG A 143 7.65 -17.42 13.04
CA ARG A 143 7.04 -17.75 14.34
C ARG A 143 5.55 -17.44 14.42
N ASN A 144 5.11 -16.50 13.60
CA ASN A 144 3.73 -16.00 13.55
C ASN A 144 3.38 -15.50 12.15
N ALA A 145 2.09 -15.15 11.96
CA ALA A 145 1.56 -14.71 10.68
C ALA A 145 2.15 -13.37 10.20
N ASP A 146 2.46 -12.47 11.13
CA ASP A 146 2.96 -11.13 10.79
C ASP A 146 4.43 -11.23 10.33
N GLU A 147 5.24 -12.04 10.99
CA GLU A 147 6.61 -12.36 10.56
C GLU A 147 6.62 -13.07 9.19
N ALA A 148 5.70 -14.02 8.96
CA ALA A 148 5.58 -14.69 7.66
C ALA A 148 5.20 -13.68 6.55
N ALA A 149 4.28 -12.76 6.83
CA ALA A 149 3.87 -11.72 5.90
C ALA A 149 5.01 -10.75 5.55
N GLU A 150 5.83 -10.37 6.53
CA GLU A 150 7.04 -9.57 6.31
C GLU A 150 8.02 -10.29 5.38
N GLN A 151 8.28 -11.57 5.60
CA GLN A 151 9.15 -12.37 4.73
C GLN A 151 8.59 -12.49 3.30
N VAL A 152 7.27 -12.61 3.15
CA VAL A 152 6.61 -12.57 1.83
C VAL A 152 6.80 -11.21 1.16
N PHE A 153 6.69 -10.12 1.90
CA PHE A 153 7.01 -8.80 1.37
C PHE A 153 8.47 -8.74 0.90
N CYS A 154 9.43 -9.19 1.73
CA CYS A 154 10.84 -9.22 1.36
C CYS A 154 11.08 -10.03 0.09
N PHE A 155 10.41 -11.19 -0.08
CA PHE A 155 10.51 -12.02 -1.27
C PHE A 155 10.09 -11.26 -2.54
N HIS A 156 8.93 -10.61 -2.53
CA HIS A 156 8.44 -9.85 -3.69
C HIS A 156 9.25 -8.58 -3.93
N HIS A 157 9.70 -7.91 -2.87
CA HIS A 157 10.52 -6.72 -2.98
C HIS A 157 11.90 -7.03 -3.58
N GLU A 158 12.51 -8.15 -3.18
CA GLU A 158 13.76 -8.60 -3.77
C GLU A 158 13.60 -8.95 -5.25
N LEU A 159 12.52 -9.64 -5.63
CA LEU A 159 12.18 -9.86 -7.04
C LEU A 159 12.05 -8.53 -7.80
N ALA A 160 11.45 -7.52 -7.20
CA ALA A 160 11.32 -6.20 -7.82
C ALA A 160 12.70 -5.54 -8.03
N ILE A 161 13.63 -5.68 -7.08
CA ILE A 161 15.02 -5.22 -7.21
C ILE A 161 15.72 -6.00 -8.34
N MET A 162 15.64 -7.33 -8.35
CA MET A 162 16.22 -8.21 -9.34
C MET A 162 15.68 -7.96 -10.76
N SER A 163 14.47 -7.44 -10.90
CA SER A 163 13.89 -7.04 -12.21
C SER A 163 14.73 -5.98 -12.91
N GLY A 164 15.56 -5.23 -12.18
CA GLY A 164 16.33 -4.09 -12.68
C GLY A 164 15.46 -2.93 -13.17
N ASN A 165 14.16 -2.93 -12.86
CA ASN A 165 13.27 -1.81 -13.10
C ASN A 165 13.36 -0.84 -11.91
N VAL A 166 13.71 0.43 -12.18
CA VAL A 166 13.96 1.43 -11.14
C VAL A 166 12.71 1.76 -10.31
N LEU A 167 11.52 1.64 -10.90
CA LEU A 167 10.28 2.05 -10.26
C LEU A 167 9.62 0.91 -9.46
N LEU A 168 9.73 -0.35 -9.91
CA LEU A 168 9.06 -1.47 -9.26
C LEU A 168 9.40 -1.59 -7.78
N PRO A 169 10.66 -1.55 -7.32
CA PRO A 169 10.97 -1.64 -5.89
C PRO A 169 10.32 -0.52 -5.07
N LEU A 170 10.29 0.71 -5.60
CA LEU A 170 9.70 1.87 -4.93
C LEU A 170 8.19 1.73 -4.80
N LEU A 171 7.52 1.27 -5.86
CA LEU A 171 6.08 0.99 -5.84
C LEU A 171 5.74 -0.14 -4.86
N TYR A 172 6.48 -1.26 -4.88
CA TYR A 172 6.30 -2.33 -3.91
C TYR A 172 6.45 -1.84 -2.46
N TYR A 173 7.48 -1.02 -2.21
CA TYR A 173 7.73 -0.47 -0.88
C TYR A 173 6.61 0.48 -0.42
N SER A 174 6.05 1.27 -1.34
CA SER A 174 4.92 2.16 -1.04
C SER A 174 3.66 1.39 -0.59
N PHE A 175 3.49 0.14 -1.04
CA PHE A 175 2.39 -0.75 -0.67
C PHE A 175 2.73 -1.73 0.46
N LYS A 176 3.90 -1.59 1.11
CA LYS A 176 4.37 -2.53 2.14
C LYS A 176 3.33 -2.77 3.23
N PRO A 177 2.79 -1.74 3.93
CA PRO A 177 1.86 -1.97 5.04
C PRO A 177 0.61 -2.76 4.63
N GLN A 178 0.04 -2.44 3.45
CA GLN A 178 -1.16 -3.10 2.94
C GLN A 178 -0.87 -4.53 2.47
N GLY A 179 0.28 -4.72 1.82
CA GLY A 179 0.73 -6.04 1.40
C GLY A 179 0.95 -6.97 2.58
N GLU A 180 1.66 -6.51 3.62
CA GLU A 180 1.89 -7.27 4.85
C GLU A 180 0.57 -7.56 5.58
N TYR A 181 -0.34 -6.59 5.67
CA TYR A 181 -1.66 -6.79 6.27
C TYR A 181 -2.45 -7.91 5.56
N LEU A 182 -2.55 -7.87 4.23
CA LEU A 182 -3.28 -8.88 3.46
C LEU A 182 -2.65 -10.27 3.59
N TRP A 183 -1.32 -10.36 3.55
CA TRP A 183 -0.61 -11.63 3.74
C TRP A 183 -0.73 -12.16 5.16
N SER A 184 -0.71 -11.29 6.17
CA SER A 184 -0.94 -11.67 7.57
C SER A 184 -2.35 -12.23 7.75
N LEU A 185 -3.39 -11.58 7.21
CA LEU A 185 -4.75 -12.10 7.20
C LEU A 185 -4.84 -13.47 6.55
N TYR A 186 -4.26 -13.62 5.35
CA TYR A 186 -4.22 -14.91 4.67
C TYR A 186 -3.55 -15.99 5.52
N CYS A 187 -2.41 -15.66 6.14
CA CYS A 187 -1.65 -16.58 6.97
C CYS A 187 -2.40 -16.97 8.25
N LYS A 188 -3.06 -16.01 8.93
CA LYS A 188 -3.92 -16.28 10.11
C LYS A 188 -5.04 -17.27 9.78
N ARG A 189 -5.59 -17.21 8.57
CA ARG A 189 -6.66 -18.09 8.12
C ARG A 189 -6.16 -19.46 7.62
N SER A 190 -5.08 -19.46 6.85
CA SER A 190 -4.67 -20.63 6.07
C SER A 190 -3.43 -21.33 6.62
N GLY A 191 -2.70 -20.68 7.53
CA GLY A 191 -1.46 -21.17 8.13
C GLY A 191 -0.20 -20.88 7.32
N ILE A 192 0.94 -20.82 8.03
CA ILE A 192 2.26 -20.50 7.48
C ILE A 192 2.68 -21.53 6.40
N GLN A 193 2.41 -22.81 6.63
CA GLN A 193 2.83 -23.87 5.70
C GLN A 193 2.15 -23.76 4.33
N LYS A 194 0.87 -23.33 4.32
CA LYS A 194 0.14 -23.11 3.06
C LYS A 194 0.68 -21.87 2.32
N LEU A 195 0.98 -20.80 3.05
CA LEU A 195 1.61 -19.59 2.52
C LEU A 195 3.00 -19.91 1.94
N TYR A 196 3.83 -20.64 2.68
CA TYR A 196 5.13 -21.14 2.21
C TYR A 196 4.99 -21.97 0.92
N GLY A 197 4.04 -22.91 0.88
CA GLY A 197 3.80 -23.75 -0.31
C GLY A 197 3.45 -22.93 -1.56
N ILE A 198 2.72 -21.82 -1.43
CA ILE A 198 2.45 -20.89 -2.53
C ILE A 198 3.75 -20.26 -3.03
N LYS A 199 4.59 -19.77 -2.12
CA LYS A 199 5.86 -19.11 -2.50
C LYS A 199 6.89 -20.09 -3.03
N LEU A 200 6.91 -21.29 -2.50
CA LEU A 200 7.74 -22.38 -3.02
C LEU A 200 7.40 -22.74 -4.48
N LYS A 201 6.11 -22.81 -4.84
CA LYS A 201 5.68 -23.06 -6.22
C LYS A 201 6.17 -21.96 -7.16
N LEU A 202 6.02 -20.68 -6.76
CA LEU A 202 6.51 -19.56 -7.54
C LEU A 202 8.05 -19.63 -7.69
N PHE A 203 8.76 -19.87 -6.61
CA PHE A 203 10.22 -19.99 -6.62
C PHE A 203 10.70 -21.15 -7.51
N THR A 204 10.02 -22.30 -7.44
CA THR A 204 10.33 -23.45 -8.31
C THR A 204 10.13 -23.11 -9.78
N ALA A 205 9.05 -22.42 -10.14
CA ALA A 205 8.82 -21.96 -11.52
C ALA A 205 9.93 -21.00 -12.00
N LEU A 206 10.40 -20.10 -11.12
CA LEU A 206 11.53 -19.20 -11.42
C LEU A 206 12.82 -19.97 -11.67
N LEU A 207 13.17 -20.94 -10.81
CA LEU A 207 14.37 -21.78 -10.99
C LEU A 207 14.30 -22.62 -12.26
N SER A 208 13.11 -23.08 -12.64
CA SER A 208 12.88 -23.79 -13.90
C SER A 208 12.81 -22.85 -15.12
N ARG A 209 12.90 -21.55 -14.92
CA ARG A 209 12.74 -20.49 -15.94
C ARG A 209 11.39 -20.58 -16.69
N ASP A 210 10.38 -21.12 -16.02
CA ASP A 210 9.03 -21.31 -16.55
C ASP A 210 8.17 -20.06 -16.22
N LEU A 211 8.17 -19.07 -17.13
CA LEU A 211 7.44 -17.84 -16.98
C LEU A 211 5.92 -18.07 -16.93
N ASP A 212 5.41 -18.99 -17.75
CA ASP A 212 3.98 -19.26 -17.83
C ASP A 212 3.46 -19.85 -16.52
N SER A 213 4.19 -20.81 -15.93
CA SER A 213 3.87 -21.34 -14.60
C SER A 213 3.98 -20.30 -13.49
N ALA A 214 4.97 -19.42 -13.54
CA ALA A 214 5.12 -18.33 -12.57
C ALA A 214 3.96 -17.34 -12.63
N ILE A 215 3.55 -16.93 -13.83
CA ILE A 215 2.39 -16.06 -14.07
C ILE A 215 1.09 -16.76 -13.64
N ALA A 216 0.89 -18.02 -14.02
CA ALA A 216 -0.29 -18.78 -13.63
C ALA A 216 -0.43 -18.91 -12.10
N GLN A 217 0.70 -19.08 -11.39
CA GLN A 217 0.70 -19.07 -9.92
C GLN A 217 0.30 -17.72 -9.35
N THR A 218 0.77 -16.61 -9.93
CA THR A 218 0.38 -15.26 -9.52
C THR A 218 -1.12 -15.04 -9.73
N HIS A 219 -1.66 -15.35 -10.90
CA HIS A 219 -3.10 -15.24 -11.18
C HIS A 219 -3.94 -16.07 -10.20
N SER A 220 -3.56 -17.33 -9.96
CA SER A 220 -4.27 -18.20 -9.02
C SER A 220 -4.37 -17.61 -7.61
N VAL A 221 -3.28 -17.02 -7.11
CA VAL A 221 -3.26 -16.38 -5.79
C VAL A 221 -4.13 -15.12 -5.75
N MET A 222 -4.06 -14.29 -6.79
CA MET A 222 -4.87 -13.07 -6.88
C MET A 222 -6.36 -13.38 -7.03
N ASP A 223 -6.71 -14.43 -7.78
CA ASP A 223 -8.10 -14.88 -7.93
C ASP A 223 -8.68 -15.39 -6.60
N ILE A 224 -7.91 -16.15 -5.83
CA ILE A 224 -8.33 -16.58 -4.49
C ILE A 224 -8.62 -15.35 -3.61
N ALA A 225 -7.74 -14.35 -3.60
CA ALA A 225 -7.92 -13.14 -2.82
C ALA A 225 -9.10 -12.29 -3.32
N LYS A 226 -9.27 -12.14 -4.65
CA LYS A 226 -10.40 -11.40 -5.25
C LYS A 226 -11.76 -12.07 -4.98
N ASN A 227 -11.81 -13.40 -4.98
CA ASN A 227 -13.03 -14.15 -4.70
C ASN A 227 -13.43 -14.10 -3.21
N ASP A 228 -12.52 -13.73 -2.33
CA ASP A 228 -12.73 -13.64 -0.88
C ASP A 228 -12.60 -12.21 -0.33
N LEU A 229 -12.99 -11.21 -1.12
CA LEU A 229 -12.91 -9.80 -0.74
C LEU A 229 -13.66 -9.46 0.55
N GLY A 230 -14.70 -10.24 0.89
CA GLY A 230 -15.43 -10.10 2.15
C GLY A 230 -14.59 -10.41 3.39
N PHE A 231 -13.49 -11.14 3.22
CA PHE A 231 -12.54 -11.43 4.30
C PHE A 231 -11.44 -10.37 4.40
N TYR A 232 -11.00 -9.82 3.26
CA TYR A 232 -9.87 -8.88 3.22
C TYR A 232 -10.25 -7.41 3.34
N GLY A 233 -11.50 -7.06 3.02
CA GLY A 233 -12.00 -5.68 3.07
C GLY A 233 -13.08 -5.50 4.14
N ALA A 234 -13.04 -4.36 4.82
CA ALA A 234 -14.06 -3.93 5.78
C ALA A 234 -15.37 -3.54 5.06
#